data_4cd05aea0ce3cc2d94ac1e4a6da0a4f1
#
_entry.id   4cd05aea0ce3cc2d94ac1e4a6da0a4f1
#
_cell.length_a   1.000
_cell.length_b   1.000
_cell.length_c   1.000
_cell.angle_alpha   90.00
_cell.angle_beta   90.00
_cell.angle_gamma   90.00
#
_symmetry.space_group_name_H-M   'P 1'
#
loop_
_entity.id
_entity.type
_entity.pdbx_description
1 polymer ?
#
loop_
_entity_poly.entity_id
_entity_poly.type
_entity_poly.pdbx_seq_one_letter_code
_entity_poly.pdbx_strand_id
1 'polypeptide(L)'
;MIRSATPSDIPALKDLCTQLGYEETESEIKQRLHYILSHPDNGFFVSEDQTGCVCGWAHIFGKHFLEGVYAELGGIVVDRAHRRQGIGKQLLEACEQWATEHGYTELRVRSGGTREKAHQFYTQLGYENTKWQKVFNRFFE
;
A
#
# COMPACT_ATOMS: atom_id res chain seq x y z
N MET A 1 -6.49 -9.45 11.54
CA MET A 1 -7.39 -8.30 11.73
C MET A 1 -6.79 -7.05 11.12
N ILE A 2 -7.55 -6.34 10.33
CA ILE A 2 -7.10 -5.10 9.69
C ILE A 2 -7.46 -3.90 10.57
N ARG A 3 -6.52 -3.00 10.75
CA ARG A 3 -6.73 -1.73 11.47
C ARG A 3 -5.84 -0.63 10.89
N SER A 4 -6.12 0.60 11.26
CA SER A 4 -5.24 1.72 10.91
C SER A 4 -3.91 1.60 11.65
N ALA A 5 -2.85 2.01 10.97
CA ALA A 5 -1.51 2.01 11.56
C ALA A 5 -1.36 3.09 12.63
N THR A 6 -0.47 2.84 13.57
CA THR A 6 -0.05 3.80 14.59
C THR A 6 1.48 3.89 14.61
N PRO A 7 2.07 4.91 15.25
CA PRO A 7 3.52 5.00 15.35
C PRO A 7 4.19 3.80 16.00
N SER A 8 3.48 3.05 16.84
CA SER A 8 4.02 1.84 17.46
C SER A 8 4.31 0.71 16.47
N ASP A 9 3.78 0.83 15.24
CA ASP A 9 3.97 -0.18 14.20
C ASP A 9 5.29 0.00 13.42
N ILE A 10 6.03 1.08 13.65
CA ILE A 10 7.23 1.41 12.87
C ILE A 10 8.26 0.28 12.80
N PRO A 11 8.64 -0.40 13.91
CA PRO A 11 9.60 -1.49 13.81
C PRO A 11 9.14 -2.63 12.89
N ALA A 12 7.86 -3.01 12.99
CA ALA A 12 7.29 -4.06 12.14
C ALA A 12 7.25 -3.63 10.68
N LEU A 13 6.90 -2.37 10.41
CA LEU A 13 6.87 -1.82 9.05
C LEU A 13 8.28 -1.82 8.43
N LYS A 14 9.29 -1.50 9.22
CA LYS A 14 10.68 -1.56 8.75
C LYS A 14 11.05 -2.98 8.32
N ASP A 15 10.73 -3.97 9.15
CA ASP A 15 11.03 -5.37 8.86
C ASP A 15 10.34 -5.84 7.57
N LEU A 16 9.08 -5.45 7.38
CA LEU A 16 8.33 -5.79 6.17
C LEU A 16 8.92 -5.12 4.93
N CYS A 17 9.36 -3.87 5.03
CA CYS A 17 10.03 -3.18 3.93
C CYS A 17 11.36 -3.85 3.56
N THR A 18 12.10 -4.33 4.54
CA THR A 18 13.36 -5.06 4.33
C THR A 18 13.12 -6.33 3.51
N GLN A 19 12.02 -7.04 3.74
CA GLN A 19 11.67 -8.23 2.95
C GLN A 19 11.48 -7.93 1.46
N LEU A 20 11.13 -6.69 1.11
CA LEU A 20 11.01 -6.25 -0.29
C LEU A 20 12.34 -5.78 -0.89
N GLY A 21 13.41 -5.77 -0.11
CA GLY A 21 14.72 -5.29 -0.57
C GLY A 21 14.94 -3.81 -0.38
N TYR A 22 14.06 -3.10 0.35
CA TYR A 22 14.24 -1.69 0.67
C TYR A 22 14.95 -1.56 2.02
N GLU A 23 16.13 -0.94 2.02
CA GLU A 23 16.93 -0.72 3.21
C GLU A 23 16.61 0.64 3.84
N GLU A 24 15.37 0.80 4.28
CA GLU A 24 14.94 2.03 4.94
C GLU A 24 15.29 1.99 6.42
N THR A 25 15.72 3.12 6.97
CA THR A 25 15.94 3.24 8.42
C THR A 25 14.61 3.46 9.14
N GLU A 26 14.58 3.16 10.45
CA GLU A 26 13.39 3.46 11.26
C GLU A 26 13.07 4.95 11.23
N SER A 27 14.09 5.81 11.23
CA SER A 27 13.91 7.27 11.16
C SER A 27 13.20 7.69 9.88
N GLU A 28 13.59 7.12 8.74
CA GLU A 28 12.97 7.43 7.45
C GLU A 28 11.51 6.97 7.43
N ILE A 29 11.24 5.76 7.91
CA ILE A 29 9.87 5.22 7.98
C ILE A 29 9.02 6.06 8.94
N LYS A 30 9.57 6.45 10.07
CA LYS A 30 8.89 7.32 11.04
C LYS A 30 8.46 8.64 10.42
N GLN A 31 9.37 9.31 9.70
CA GLN A 31 9.07 10.58 9.03
C GLN A 31 7.96 10.42 8.00
N ARG A 32 8.05 9.37 7.18
CA ARG A 32 7.08 9.11 6.12
C ARG A 32 5.72 8.75 6.69
N LEU A 33 5.68 7.87 7.69
CA LEU A 33 4.42 7.48 8.33
C LEU A 33 3.76 8.65 9.03
N HIS A 34 4.54 9.49 9.72
CA HIS A 34 4.01 10.69 10.35
C HIS A 34 3.32 11.60 9.34
N TYR A 35 3.97 11.83 8.19
CA TYR A 35 3.39 12.61 7.11
C TYR A 35 2.07 12.00 6.62
N ILE A 36 2.08 10.69 6.36
CA ILE A 36 0.90 9.98 5.85
C ILE A 36 -0.25 10.05 6.84
N LEU A 37 0.00 9.78 8.13
CA LEU A 37 -1.04 9.76 9.15
C LEU A 37 -1.61 11.15 9.46
N SER A 38 -0.84 12.21 9.21
CA SER A 38 -1.28 13.59 9.46
C SER A 38 -2.11 14.18 8.31
N HIS A 39 -2.20 13.49 7.18
CA HIS A 39 -2.95 13.97 6.02
C HIS A 39 -4.28 13.22 5.89
N PRO A 40 -5.41 13.94 5.91
CA PRO A 40 -6.74 13.29 5.92
C PRO A 40 -7.08 12.53 4.63
N ASP A 41 -6.37 12.80 3.54
CA ASP A 41 -6.58 12.12 2.26
C ASP A 41 -5.62 10.95 2.07
N ASN A 42 -5.18 10.35 3.16
CA ASN A 42 -4.36 9.15 3.19
C ASN A 42 -4.96 8.12 4.14
N GLY A 43 -4.86 6.86 3.78
CA GLY A 43 -5.17 5.74 4.66
C GLY A 43 -3.98 4.79 4.72
N PHE A 44 -3.66 4.31 5.90
CA PHE A 44 -2.59 3.35 6.07
C PHE A 44 -3.05 2.25 7.01
N PHE A 45 -3.12 1.04 6.48
CA PHE A 45 -3.68 -0.11 7.19
C PHE A 45 -2.61 -1.17 7.44
N VAL A 46 -2.73 -1.82 8.58
CA VAL A 46 -1.90 -2.98 8.93
C VAL A 46 -2.79 -4.16 9.24
N SER A 47 -2.24 -5.36 9.02
CA SER A 47 -2.88 -6.61 9.40
C SER A 47 -2.15 -7.21 10.60
N GLU A 48 -2.88 -7.51 11.66
CA GLU A 48 -2.35 -8.24 12.82
C GLU A 48 -2.72 -9.71 12.71
N ASP A 49 -1.79 -10.57 13.07
CA ASP A 49 -2.09 -11.98 13.24
C ASP A 49 -2.71 -12.26 14.61
N GLN A 50 -2.96 -13.52 14.94
CA GLN A 50 -3.60 -13.89 16.21
C GLN A 50 -2.75 -13.55 17.43
N THR A 51 -1.44 -13.36 17.27
CA THR A 51 -0.53 -13.00 18.36
C THR A 51 -0.39 -11.49 18.53
N GLY A 52 -1.05 -10.70 17.68
CA GLY A 52 -0.93 -9.24 17.67
C GLY A 52 0.26 -8.70 16.90
N CYS A 53 0.99 -9.58 16.20
CA CYS A 53 2.11 -9.15 15.35
C CYS A 53 1.61 -8.63 14.01
N VAL A 54 2.18 -7.52 13.56
CA VAL A 54 1.86 -6.95 12.24
C VAL A 54 2.51 -7.81 11.16
N CYS A 55 1.70 -8.34 10.27
CA CYS A 55 2.13 -9.24 9.19
C CYS A 55 1.86 -8.70 7.79
N GLY A 56 1.38 -7.48 7.67
CA GLY A 56 1.17 -6.83 6.38
C GLY A 56 0.73 -5.39 6.54
N TRP A 57 0.87 -4.63 5.45
CA TRP A 57 0.39 -3.24 5.41
C TRP A 57 -0.04 -2.85 4.00
N ALA A 58 -0.87 -1.80 3.92
CA ALA A 58 -1.26 -1.17 2.67
C ALA A 58 -1.44 0.33 2.87
N HIS A 59 -1.06 1.10 1.87
CA HIS A 59 -1.20 2.56 1.84
C HIS A 59 -2.08 2.95 0.67
N ILE A 60 -3.08 3.79 0.93
CA ILE A 60 -4.01 4.33 -0.06
C ILE A 60 -4.07 5.84 0.10
N PHE A 61 -4.16 6.57 -1.01
CA PHE A 61 -4.27 8.03 -0.96
C PHE A 61 -5.01 8.55 -2.17
N GLY A 62 -5.52 9.78 -2.07
CA GLY A 62 -6.18 10.45 -3.17
C GLY A 62 -5.20 11.17 -4.08
N LYS A 63 -5.42 11.09 -5.38
CA LYS A 63 -4.71 11.85 -6.40
C LYS A 63 -5.67 12.77 -7.12
N HIS A 64 -5.27 14.03 -7.24
CA HIS A 64 -6.07 15.09 -7.87
C HIS A 64 -5.26 15.76 -8.96
N PHE A 65 -5.70 15.58 -10.20
CA PHE A 65 -5.15 16.24 -11.39
C PHE A 65 -6.27 17.00 -12.08
N LEU A 66 -5.93 17.86 -13.02
CA LEU A 66 -6.97 18.49 -13.86
C LEU A 66 -7.72 17.47 -14.69
N GLU A 67 -7.06 16.39 -15.12
CA GLU A 67 -7.66 15.37 -15.97
C GLU A 67 -8.45 14.32 -15.21
N GLY A 68 -8.38 14.30 -13.88
CA GLY A 68 -9.10 13.30 -13.11
C GLY A 68 -8.75 13.25 -11.65
N VAL A 69 -9.57 12.51 -10.93
CA VAL A 69 -9.42 12.27 -9.49
C VAL A 69 -9.62 10.79 -9.25
N TYR A 70 -8.71 10.16 -8.53
CA TYR A 70 -8.81 8.75 -8.17
C TYR A 70 -8.02 8.44 -6.92
N ALA A 71 -8.32 7.31 -6.28
CA ALA A 71 -7.49 6.79 -5.21
C ALA A 71 -6.35 5.96 -5.80
N GLU A 72 -5.17 6.03 -5.21
CA GLU A 72 -4.02 5.25 -5.66
C GLU A 72 -3.46 4.41 -4.52
N LEU A 73 -3.17 3.16 -4.81
CA LEU A 73 -2.46 2.28 -3.88
C LEU A 73 -0.98 2.68 -3.89
N GLY A 74 -0.49 3.16 -2.74
CA GLY A 74 0.90 3.57 -2.58
C GLY A 74 1.84 2.40 -2.33
N GLY A 75 1.28 1.30 -1.81
CA GLY A 75 2.03 0.07 -1.57
C GLY A 75 1.20 -0.95 -0.84
N ILE A 76 1.57 -2.20 -0.97
CA ILE A 76 0.97 -3.32 -0.25
C ILE A 76 2.03 -4.41 -0.05
N VAL A 77 2.15 -4.89 1.17
CA VAL A 77 3.15 -5.89 1.55
C VAL A 77 2.54 -6.88 2.49
N VAL A 78 2.85 -8.17 2.30
CA VAL A 78 2.48 -9.23 3.22
C VAL A 78 3.75 -9.99 3.59
N ASP A 79 3.93 -10.26 4.89
CA ASP A 79 5.04 -11.04 5.40
C ASP A 79 5.12 -12.42 4.71
N ARG A 80 6.33 -12.86 4.39
CA ARG A 80 6.53 -14.12 3.66
C ARG A 80 5.91 -15.33 4.36
N ALA A 81 5.99 -15.37 5.69
CA ALA A 81 5.46 -16.47 6.47
C ALA A 81 3.92 -16.48 6.53
N HIS A 82 3.29 -15.38 6.15
CA HIS A 82 1.83 -15.21 6.22
C HIS A 82 1.16 -15.16 4.85
N ARG A 83 1.88 -15.47 3.76
CA ARG A 83 1.31 -15.47 2.42
C ARG A 83 0.32 -16.61 2.23
N ARG A 84 -0.58 -16.47 1.25
CA ARG A 84 -1.62 -17.42 0.89
C ARG A 84 -2.70 -17.59 1.97
N GLN A 85 -2.84 -16.60 2.87
CA GLN A 85 -3.88 -16.58 3.90
C GLN A 85 -4.96 -15.53 3.61
N GLY A 86 -4.94 -14.92 2.44
CA GLY A 86 -5.91 -13.89 2.05
C GLY A 86 -5.64 -12.52 2.65
N ILE A 87 -4.48 -12.29 3.27
CA ILE A 87 -4.16 -11.02 3.93
C ILE A 87 -4.05 -9.88 2.92
N GLY A 88 -3.39 -10.12 1.79
CA GLY A 88 -3.28 -9.12 0.72
C GLY A 88 -4.65 -8.69 0.20
N LYS A 89 -5.55 -9.64 0.01
CA LYS A 89 -6.93 -9.37 -0.41
C LYS A 89 -7.66 -8.52 0.64
N GLN A 90 -7.54 -8.87 1.91
CA GLN A 90 -8.18 -8.12 2.99
C GLN A 90 -7.64 -6.69 3.10
N LEU A 91 -6.33 -6.51 2.94
CA LEU A 91 -5.71 -5.18 2.93
C LEU A 91 -6.22 -4.35 1.74
N LEU A 92 -6.31 -4.96 0.57
CA LEU A 92 -6.81 -4.26 -0.60
C LEU A 92 -8.28 -3.89 -0.45
N GLU A 93 -9.10 -4.76 0.12
CA GLU A 93 -10.50 -4.48 0.43
C GLU A 93 -10.64 -3.30 1.40
N ALA A 94 -9.77 -3.21 2.40
CA ALA A 94 -9.73 -2.06 3.30
C ALA A 94 -9.44 -0.76 2.55
N CYS A 95 -8.51 -0.81 1.60
CA CYS A 95 -8.21 0.33 0.74
C CYS A 95 -9.38 0.72 -0.16
N GLU A 96 -10.08 -0.26 -0.72
CA GLU A 96 -11.28 -0.04 -1.54
C GLU A 96 -12.39 0.61 -0.73
N GLN A 97 -12.61 0.14 0.48
CA GLN A 97 -13.60 0.71 1.38
C GLN A 97 -13.24 2.16 1.74
N TRP A 98 -11.97 2.41 2.07
CA TRP A 98 -11.49 3.76 2.34
C TRP A 98 -11.75 4.69 1.15
N ALA A 99 -11.43 4.23 -0.06
CA ALA A 99 -11.63 5.02 -1.27
C ALA A 99 -13.10 5.37 -1.47
N THR A 100 -13.98 4.40 -1.31
CA THR A 100 -15.44 4.61 -1.43
C THR A 100 -15.93 5.60 -0.39
N GLU A 101 -15.50 5.46 0.86
CA GLU A 101 -15.92 6.36 1.95
C GLU A 101 -15.42 7.79 1.74
N HIS A 102 -14.30 7.96 1.03
CA HIS A 102 -13.75 9.29 0.70
C HIS A 102 -14.26 9.83 -0.64
N GLY A 103 -15.23 9.17 -1.25
CA GLY A 103 -15.89 9.66 -2.46
C GLY A 103 -15.18 9.34 -3.78
N TYR A 104 -14.16 8.49 -3.74
CA TYR A 104 -13.47 8.05 -4.95
C TYR A 104 -14.25 6.95 -5.65
N THR A 105 -14.30 7.01 -6.97
CA THR A 105 -15.00 6.02 -7.82
C THR A 105 -14.02 5.09 -8.56
N GLU A 106 -12.73 5.34 -8.41
CA GLU A 106 -11.69 4.55 -9.07
C GLU A 106 -10.53 4.35 -8.08
N LEU A 107 -9.97 3.14 -8.07
CA LEU A 107 -8.73 2.84 -7.37
C LEU A 107 -7.71 2.37 -8.41
N ARG A 108 -6.55 3.01 -8.43
CA ARG A 108 -5.50 2.71 -9.38
C ARG A 108 -4.29 2.11 -8.67
N VAL A 109 -3.75 1.05 -9.26
CA VAL A 109 -2.53 0.39 -8.78
C VAL A 109 -1.49 0.49 -9.89
N ARG A 110 -0.27 0.93 -9.52
CA ARG A 110 0.87 0.93 -10.42
C ARG A 110 1.80 -0.19 -10.01
N SER A 111 2.10 -1.10 -10.93
CA SER A 111 3.00 -2.23 -10.69
C SER A 111 4.02 -2.29 -11.81
N GLY A 112 5.27 -2.59 -11.46
CA GLY A 112 6.34 -2.72 -12.45
C GLY A 112 5.98 -3.74 -13.53
N GLY A 113 6.34 -3.46 -14.79
CA GLY A 113 5.92 -4.25 -15.93
C GLY A 113 6.40 -5.71 -15.93
N THR A 114 7.39 -6.05 -15.10
CA THR A 114 7.94 -7.41 -14.99
C THR A 114 7.43 -8.20 -13.79
N ARG A 115 6.55 -7.60 -12.97
CA ARG A 115 6.04 -8.24 -11.73
C ARG A 115 4.80 -9.07 -12.02
N GLU A 116 4.96 -10.21 -12.69
CA GLU A 116 3.84 -11.05 -13.15
C GLU A 116 2.95 -11.57 -12.01
N LYS A 117 3.53 -11.98 -10.89
CA LYS A 117 2.74 -12.48 -9.75
C LYS A 117 1.83 -11.41 -9.18
N ALA A 118 2.32 -10.17 -9.09
CA ALA A 118 1.51 -9.04 -8.65
C ALA A 118 0.39 -8.76 -9.65
N HIS A 119 0.70 -8.83 -10.95
CA HIS A 119 -0.31 -8.62 -12.00
C HIS A 119 -1.41 -9.68 -11.92
N GLN A 120 -1.07 -10.95 -11.69
CA GLN A 120 -2.05 -12.01 -11.51
C GLN A 120 -2.93 -11.76 -10.28
N PHE A 121 -2.32 -11.32 -9.17
CA PHE A 121 -3.04 -10.98 -7.94
C PHE A 121 -4.12 -9.94 -8.21
N TYR A 122 -3.75 -8.83 -8.85
CA TYR A 122 -4.71 -7.76 -9.15
C TYR A 122 -5.77 -8.19 -10.14
N THR A 123 -5.38 -8.91 -11.19
CA THR A 123 -6.33 -9.39 -12.21
C THR A 123 -7.39 -10.31 -11.60
N GLN A 124 -6.97 -11.23 -10.72
CA GLN A 124 -7.88 -12.15 -10.05
C GLN A 124 -8.89 -11.44 -9.14
N LEU A 125 -8.52 -10.25 -8.63
CA LEU A 125 -9.41 -9.45 -7.79
C LEU A 125 -10.27 -8.45 -8.58
N GLY A 126 -10.27 -8.55 -9.90
CA GLY A 126 -11.12 -7.74 -10.76
C GLY A 126 -10.50 -6.44 -11.25
N TYR A 127 -9.20 -6.24 -11.06
CA TYR A 127 -8.50 -5.07 -11.57
C TYR A 127 -8.14 -5.28 -13.04
N GLU A 128 -8.37 -4.25 -13.86
CA GLU A 128 -8.09 -4.28 -15.28
C GLU A 128 -6.77 -3.58 -15.57
N ASN A 129 -5.96 -4.20 -16.43
CA ASN A 129 -4.73 -3.58 -16.92
C ASN A 129 -5.08 -2.55 -18.00
N THR A 130 -5.05 -1.27 -17.65
CA THR A 130 -5.52 -0.18 -18.52
C THR A 130 -4.40 0.56 -19.24
N LYS A 131 -3.16 0.52 -18.75
CA LYS A 131 -2.08 1.34 -19.27
C LYS A 131 -0.73 0.66 -19.17
N TRP A 132 0.14 1.02 -20.10
CA TRP A 132 1.56 0.74 -20.04
C TRP A 132 2.30 2.07 -20.01
N GLN A 133 3.14 2.28 -18.99
CA GLN A 133 3.82 3.55 -18.82
C GLN A 133 5.31 3.35 -18.55
N LYS A 134 6.11 4.34 -18.94
CA LYS A 134 7.52 4.45 -18.57
C LYS A 134 7.65 5.54 -17.52
N VAL A 135 8.57 5.35 -16.58
CA VAL A 135 8.86 6.32 -15.52
C VAL A 135 10.23 6.93 -15.79
N PHE A 136 10.29 8.26 -15.77
CA PHE A 136 11.55 9.00 -15.96
C PHE A 136 11.86 9.75 -14.68
N ASN A 137 13.08 9.58 -14.17
CA ASN A 137 13.54 10.22 -12.95
C ASN A 137 14.73 11.14 -13.24
N ARG A 138 14.76 12.27 -12.57
CA ARG A 138 15.93 13.11 -12.51
C ARG A 138 16.23 13.41 -11.05
N PHE A 139 17.46 13.14 -10.63
CA PHE A 139 17.86 13.33 -9.23
C PHE A 139 18.53 14.72 -9.12
N PHE A 140 18.11 15.47 -8.09
CA PHE A 140 18.65 16.78 -7.80
C PHE A 140 19.71 16.67 -6.72
N GLU A 141 20.79 17.43 -6.85
CA GLU A 141 21.88 17.46 -5.88
C GLU A 141 21.57 18.42 -4.72
#